data_2e2fe0b56726fa078f3b33bb9568d2d6
#
_entry.id   2e2fe0b56726fa078f3b33bb9568d2d6
#
_cell.length_a   1.000
_cell.length_b   1.000
_cell.length_c   1.000
_cell.angle_alpha   90.00
_cell.angle_beta   90.00
_cell.angle_gamma   90.00
#
_symmetry.space_group_name_H-M   'P 1'
#
loop_
_entity.id
_entity.type
_entity.pdbx_description
1 polymer ?
#
loop_
_entity_poly.entity_id
_entity_poly.type
_entity_poly.pdbx_seq_one_letter_code
_entity_poly.pdbx_strand_id
1 'polypeptide(L)'
;NLDQRGLFGEGESRGQKTFGGVLTGDFGPSFRYRDYTVNDIIGQSLPISVLLGMVAMMWALALGISTGIASALRRGSGLDLAMRLAATAGIALPNFVIAGFLIICFVFLIPLFPVAGWGSIRTMILPGFCLGLVFAAYISRLTRTGMLEALSQEHIITAHAKGLSPRTVIMRHALKGGLLPVVSYLGPATAGILTGSLVIERIFFIPGTGSYFVNSAINRDYTLAMGVTILYTVLVYSLNLVVDLIYTLLDPRISLEDG
;
A
#
# COMPACT_ATOMS: atom_id res chain seq x y z
N ASN A 1 4.38 27.59 22.34
CA ASN A 1 3.18 28.43 22.33
C ASN A 1 2.33 27.97 21.18
N LEU A 2 1.47 27.00 21.45
CA LEU A 2 0.29 26.76 20.63
C LEU A 2 -0.64 27.93 20.94
N ASP A 3 -0.49 29.02 20.22
CA ASP A 3 -1.41 30.14 20.31
C ASP A 3 -2.79 29.58 19.94
N GLN A 4 -3.78 29.82 20.81
CA GLN A 4 -5.17 29.43 20.57
C GLN A 4 -5.71 29.93 19.21
N ARG A 5 -5.02 30.87 18.58
CA ARG A 5 -5.28 31.36 17.23
C ARG A 5 -4.96 30.35 16.13
N GLY A 6 -4.11 29.33 16.39
CA GLY A 6 -3.75 28.30 15.41
C GLY A 6 -4.85 27.29 15.09
N LEU A 7 -5.89 27.19 15.92
CA LEU A 7 -7.03 26.29 15.64
C LEU A 7 -8.20 26.98 14.95
N PHE A 8 -8.43 28.28 15.21
CA PHE A 8 -9.64 28.99 14.79
C PHE A 8 -9.40 30.45 14.34
N GLY A 9 -8.19 30.95 14.28
CA GLY A 9 -7.94 32.36 14.13
C GLY A 9 -7.07 32.78 12.96
N GLU A 10 -7.35 33.97 12.45
CA GLU A 10 -6.46 34.73 11.60
C GLU A 10 -5.24 35.17 12.41
N GLY A 11 -4.07 34.63 12.10
CA GLY A 11 -2.81 34.98 12.73
C GLY A 11 -1.99 35.85 11.80
N GLU A 12 -1.63 37.05 12.20
CA GLU A 12 -0.63 37.87 11.52
C GLU A 12 0.73 37.20 11.62
N SER A 13 1.35 36.91 10.49
CA SER A 13 2.64 36.27 10.39
C SER A 13 3.77 37.28 10.16
N ARG A 14 4.95 36.95 10.64
CA ARG A 14 6.20 37.54 10.21
C ARG A 14 6.39 37.23 8.72
N GLY A 15 6.04 38.15 7.85
CA GLY A 15 6.27 38.03 6.41
C GLY A 15 5.05 37.68 5.56
N GLN A 16 3.85 38.20 5.89
CA GLN A 16 2.72 38.34 4.95
C GLN A 16 1.94 37.09 4.54
N LYS A 17 2.03 35.95 5.23
CA LYS A 17 1.05 34.88 5.00
C LYS A 17 0.13 34.75 6.20
N THR A 18 -1.15 35.03 6.01
CA THR A 18 -2.21 34.74 6.98
C THR A 18 -2.45 33.23 6.97
N PHE A 19 -2.38 32.57 8.13
CA PHE A 19 -2.64 31.13 8.22
C PHE A 19 -4.08 30.89 8.65
N GLY A 20 -4.80 30.09 7.87
CA GLY A 20 -6.21 29.79 8.13
C GLY A 20 -6.44 28.76 9.25
N GLY A 21 -5.39 28.07 9.71
CA GLY A 21 -5.45 27.00 10.70
C GLY A 21 -5.78 25.63 10.14
N VAL A 22 -5.61 24.59 10.97
CA VAL A 22 -5.75 23.18 10.57
C VAL A 22 -7.12 22.84 9.99
N LEU A 23 -8.19 23.47 10.49
CA LEU A 23 -9.54 23.20 10.01
C LEU A 23 -9.80 23.73 8.59
N THR A 24 -9.02 24.70 8.13
CA THR A 24 -9.05 25.17 6.74
C THR A 24 -8.06 24.43 5.84
N GLY A 25 -7.37 23.43 6.37
CA GLY A 25 -6.36 22.68 5.64
C GLY A 25 -5.01 23.38 5.58
N ASP A 26 -4.80 24.45 6.33
CA ASP A 26 -3.52 25.16 6.42
C ASP A 26 -2.75 24.69 7.66
N PHE A 27 -1.68 23.95 7.44
CA PHE A 27 -0.85 23.37 8.51
C PHE A 27 0.24 24.34 9.02
N GLY A 28 0.36 25.52 8.41
CA GLY A 28 1.31 26.55 8.81
C GLY A 28 2.75 26.33 8.30
N PRO A 29 3.71 27.11 8.83
CA PRO A 29 5.13 27.02 8.43
C PRO A 29 5.81 25.80 9.04
N SER A 30 6.78 25.23 8.31
CA SER A 30 7.73 24.27 8.85
C SER A 30 8.72 24.97 9.77
N PHE A 31 9.10 24.37 10.90
CA PHE A 31 10.13 24.92 11.80
C PHE A 31 11.54 24.71 11.27
N ARG A 32 11.72 23.75 10.39
CA ARG A 32 13.03 23.40 9.82
C ARG A 32 13.25 24.00 8.43
N TYR A 33 12.24 23.94 7.58
CA TYR A 33 12.30 24.41 6.20
C TYR A 33 11.75 25.83 6.12
N ARG A 34 12.61 26.85 6.34
CA ARG A 34 12.21 28.25 6.53
C ARG A 34 11.41 28.86 5.38
N ASP A 35 11.62 28.37 4.15
CA ASP A 35 11.01 28.93 2.93
C ASP A 35 9.77 28.11 2.49
N TYR A 36 9.38 27.07 3.24
CA TYR A 36 8.30 26.18 2.89
C TYR A 36 7.24 26.11 3.99
N THR A 37 5.98 26.12 3.57
CA THR A 37 4.87 25.70 4.44
C THR A 37 4.78 24.19 4.46
N VAL A 38 4.13 23.64 5.48
CA VAL A 38 3.84 22.20 5.55
C VAL A 38 3.02 21.74 4.33
N ASN A 39 2.09 22.57 3.87
CA ASN A 39 1.30 22.31 2.67
C ASN A 39 2.15 22.22 1.41
N ASP A 40 3.16 23.09 1.25
CA ASP A 40 4.08 23.03 0.11
C ASP A 40 4.87 21.73 0.09
N ILE A 41 5.37 21.30 1.26
CA ILE A 41 6.11 20.04 1.41
C ILE A 41 5.22 18.85 1.09
N ILE A 42 4.02 18.80 1.66
CA ILE A 42 3.04 17.74 1.40
C ILE A 42 2.67 17.71 -0.09
N GLY A 43 2.36 18.86 -0.68
CA GLY A 43 1.97 18.96 -2.09
C GLY A 43 3.03 18.43 -3.06
N GLN A 44 4.31 18.59 -2.72
CA GLN A 44 5.42 18.09 -3.54
C GLN A 44 5.73 16.61 -3.26
N SER A 45 5.63 16.16 -2.02
CA SER A 45 6.06 14.82 -1.62
C SER A 45 4.96 13.75 -1.71
N LEU A 46 3.69 14.12 -1.50
CA LEU A 46 2.57 13.18 -1.53
C LEU A 46 2.40 12.47 -2.89
N PRO A 47 2.47 13.15 -4.04
CA PRO A 47 2.40 12.47 -5.34
C PRO A 47 3.48 11.40 -5.51
N ILE A 48 4.66 11.61 -4.93
CA ILE A 48 5.79 10.67 -4.96
C ILE A 48 5.45 9.41 -4.16
N SER A 49 4.96 9.57 -2.93
CA SER A 49 4.55 8.44 -2.08
C SER A 49 3.37 7.67 -2.70
N VAL A 50 2.41 8.38 -3.28
CA VAL A 50 1.26 7.76 -3.97
C VAL A 50 1.72 6.95 -5.18
N LEU A 51 2.62 7.50 -6.00
CA LEU A 51 3.16 6.79 -7.16
C LEU A 51 3.96 5.55 -6.74
N LEU A 52 4.80 5.65 -5.70
CA LEU A 52 5.49 4.49 -5.12
C LEU A 52 4.49 3.44 -4.63
N GLY A 53 3.44 3.88 -3.94
CA GLY A 53 2.36 3.01 -3.47
C GLY A 53 1.62 2.29 -4.60
N MET A 54 1.35 2.99 -5.71
CA MET A 54 0.74 2.37 -6.91
C MET A 54 1.64 1.30 -7.51
N VAL A 55 2.95 1.56 -7.63
CA VAL A 55 3.92 0.57 -8.13
C VAL A 55 3.98 -0.63 -7.18
N ALA A 56 3.98 -0.40 -5.87
CA ALA A 56 3.96 -1.47 -4.86
C ALA A 56 2.69 -2.31 -4.93
N MET A 57 1.51 -1.67 -5.06
CA MET A 57 0.23 -2.37 -5.22
C MET A 57 0.19 -3.19 -6.51
N MET A 58 0.70 -2.67 -7.60
CA MET A 58 0.81 -3.40 -8.87
C MET A 58 1.64 -4.69 -8.69
N TRP A 59 2.80 -4.62 -8.04
CA TRP A 59 3.61 -5.79 -7.71
C TRP A 59 2.88 -6.74 -6.77
N ALA A 60 2.21 -6.22 -5.74
CA ALA A 60 1.45 -7.00 -4.77
C ALA A 60 0.34 -7.83 -5.44
N LEU A 61 -0.44 -7.19 -6.32
CA LEU A 61 -1.50 -7.86 -7.07
C LEU A 61 -0.96 -8.86 -8.09
N ALA A 62 0.04 -8.44 -8.90
CA ALA A 62 0.59 -9.30 -9.94
C ALA A 62 1.20 -10.59 -9.37
N LEU A 63 2.02 -10.47 -8.33
CA LEU A 63 2.66 -11.62 -7.68
C LEU A 63 1.68 -12.39 -6.80
N GLY A 64 0.90 -11.69 -5.98
CA GLY A 64 0.00 -12.33 -5.03
C GLY A 64 -1.11 -13.15 -5.71
N ILE A 65 -1.78 -12.58 -6.72
CA ILE A 65 -2.83 -13.28 -7.44
C ILE A 65 -2.25 -14.46 -8.25
N SER A 66 -1.16 -14.25 -8.99
CA SER A 66 -0.58 -15.30 -9.82
C SER A 66 -0.06 -16.49 -8.99
N THR A 67 0.66 -16.21 -7.92
CA THR A 67 1.16 -17.26 -7.00
C THR A 67 0.05 -17.94 -6.23
N GLY A 68 -0.97 -17.20 -5.78
CA GLY A 68 -2.14 -17.77 -5.10
C GLY A 68 -2.95 -18.71 -5.98
N ILE A 69 -3.22 -18.33 -7.24
CA ILE A 69 -3.90 -19.19 -8.22
C ILE A 69 -3.05 -20.44 -8.50
N ALA A 70 -1.75 -20.28 -8.78
CA ALA A 70 -0.86 -21.41 -9.07
C ALA A 70 -0.77 -22.38 -7.88
N SER A 71 -0.73 -21.87 -6.66
CA SER A 71 -0.75 -22.66 -5.42
C SER A 71 -2.08 -23.42 -5.25
N ALA A 72 -3.23 -22.78 -5.49
CA ALA A 72 -4.55 -23.39 -5.42
C ALA A 72 -4.73 -24.53 -6.44
N LEU A 73 -4.35 -24.30 -7.69
CA LEU A 73 -4.48 -25.26 -8.79
C LEU A 73 -3.56 -26.47 -8.63
N ARG A 74 -2.44 -26.32 -7.91
CA ARG A 74 -1.50 -27.40 -7.63
C ARG A 74 -1.50 -27.80 -6.16
N ARG A 75 -2.67 -27.75 -5.52
CA ARG A 75 -2.85 -28.10 -4.11
C ARG A 75 -2.16 -29.43 -3.73
N GLY A 76 -1.39 -29.39 -2.64
CA GLY A 76 -0.67 -30.57 -2.11
C GLY A 76 0.62 -30.92 -2.84
N SER A 77 0.98 -30.21 -3.91
CA SER A 77 2.25 -30.41 -4.61
C SER A 77 3.42 -29.70 -3.92
N GLY A 78 4.65 -30.05 -4.29
CA GLY A 78 5.86 -29.34 -3.84
C GLY A 78 5.85 -27.85 -4.20
N LEU A 79 5.23 -27.46 -5.35
CA LEU A 79 5.06 -26.07 -5.73
C LEU A 79 4.11 -25.33 -4.79
N ASP A 80 2.99 -25.93 -4.40
CA ASP A 80 2.08 -25.36 -3.40
C ASP A 80 2.81 -25.14 -2.07
N LEU A 81 3.59 -26.12 -1.63
CA LEU A 81 4.39 -26.00 -0.42
C LEU A 81 5.40 -24.84 -0.50
N ALA A 82 6.15 -24.78 -1.61
CA ALA A 82 7.15 -23.72 -1.82
C ALA A 82 6.52 -22.32 -1.82
N MET A 83 5.38 -22.13 -2.50
CA MET A 83 4.68 -20.85 -2.53
C MET A 83 4.12 -20.43 -1.16
N ARG A 84 3.61 -21.39 -0.38
CA ARG A 84 3.16 -21.12 1.00
C ARG A 84 4.32 -20.75 1.92
N LEU A 85 5.44 -21.44 1.81
CA LEU A 85 6.65 -21.11 2.58
C LEU A 85 7.19 -19.74 2.20
N ALA A 86 7.25 -19.42 0.89
CA ALA A 86 7.66 -18.09 0.40
C ALA A 86 6.73 -16.98 0.92
N ALA A 87 5.41 -17.18 0.88
CA ALA A 87 4.45 -16.23 1.43
C ALA A 87 4.61 -16.07 2.94
N THR A 88 4.84 -17.17 3.68
CA THR A 88 5.07 -17.10 5.13
C THR A 88 6.36 -16.32 5.45
N ALA A 89 7.43 -16.57 4.70
CA ALA A 89 8.69 -15.83 4.85
C ALA A 89 8.52 -14.35 4.52
N GLY A 90 7.77 -14.03 3.45
CA GLY A 90 7.50 -12.64 3.05
C GLY A 90 6.70 -11.85 4.10
N ILE A 91 5.83 -12.51 4.88
CA ILE A 91 5.10 -11.88 5.99
C ILE A 91 5.97 -11.77 7.24
N ALA A 92 6.82 -12.78 7.51
CA ALA A 92 7.61 -12.85 8.73
C ALA A 92 8.81 -11.90 8.74
N LEU A 93 9.34 -11.57 7.57
CA LEU A 93 10.52 -10.70 7.45
C LEU A 93 10.13 -9.22 7.47
N PRO A 94 10.77 -8.39 8.30
CA PRO A 94 10.57 -6.94 8.26
C PRO A 94 10.98 -6.35 6.90
N ASN A 95 10.23 -5.36 6.40
CA ASN A 95 10.49 -4.72 5.10
C ASN A 95 11.91 -4.20 4.94
N PHE A 96 12.52 -3.66 5.99
CA PHE A 96 13.89 -3.13 5.91
C PHE A 96 14.93 -4.24 5.73
N VAL A 97 14.69 -5.45 6.24
CA VAL A 97 15.56 -6.62 6.02
C VAL A 97 15.49 -7.05 4.56
N ILE A 98 14.26 -7.13 4.03
CA ILE A 98 14.02 -7.43 2.61
C ILE A 98 14.70 -6.38 1.73
N ALA A 99 14.55 -5.08 2.06
CA ALA A 99 15.20 -3.99 1.34
C ALA A 99 16.73 -4.13 1.31
N GLY A 100 17.34 -4.39 2.46
CA GLY A 100 18.78 -4.60 2.57
C GLY A 100 19.26 -5.78 1.71
N PHE A 101 18.55 -6.91 1.77
CA PHE A 101 18.86 -8.07 0.95
C PHE A 101 18.75 -7.79 -0.55
N LEU A 102 17.67 -7.12 -0.98
CA LEU A 102 17.45 -6.76 -2.37
C LEU A 102 18.50 -5.77 -2.88
N ILE A 103 18.91 -4.82 -2.06
CA ILE A 103 19.99 -3.87 -2.40
C ILE A 103 21.30 -4.64 -2.58
N ILE A 104 21.66 -5.55 -1.67
CA ILE A 104 22.88 -6.35 -1.81
C ILE A 104 22.83 -7.17 -3.11
N CYS A 105 21.73 -7.85 -3.38
CA CYS A 105 21.61 -8.71 -4.55
C CYS A 105 21.56 -7.93 -5.87
N PHE A 106 20.70 -6.91 -5.96
CA PHE A 106 20.35 -6.30 -7.26
C PHE A 106 21.02 -4.95 -7.54
N VAL A 107 21.75 -4.42 -6.59
CA VAL A 107 22.53 -3.20 -6.75
C VAL A 107 24.03 -3.50 -6.70
N PHE A 108 24.49 -4.33 -5.74
CA PHE A 108 25.92 -4.59 -5.56
C PHE A 108 26.40 -5.86 -6.26
N LEU A 109 25.69 -7.00 -6.13
CA LEU A 109 26.12 -8.27 -6.73
C LEU A 109 25.75 -8.34 -8.21
N ILE A 110 24.54 -7.95 -8.56
CA ILE A 110 24.04 -7.94 -9.94
C ILE A 110 23.55 -6.51 -10.21
N PRO A 111 24.37 -5.59 -10.71
CA PRO A 111 24.08 -4.16 -10.80
C PRO A 111 23.00 -3.85 -11.86
N LEU A 112 21.75 -4.26 -11.56
CA LEU A 112 20.58 -4.03 -12.42
C LEU A 112 19.88 -2.71 -12.10
N PHE A 113 19.92 -2.28 -10.83
CA PHE A 113 19.22 -1.10 -10.35
C PHE A 113 20.15 -0.12 -9.66
N PRO A 114 19.85 1.19 -9.70
CA PRO A 114 20.59 2.19 -8.94
C PRO A 114 20.33 2.03 -7.42
N VAL A 115 21.32 2.45 -6.62
CA VAL A 115 21.26 2.36 -5.15
C VAL A 115 20.12 3.19 -4.56
N ALA A 116 19.91 4.39 -5.13
CA ALA A 116 19.01 5.39 -4.55
C ALA A 116 18.57 6.39 -5.62
N GLY A 117 17.54 7.16 -5.29
CA GLY A 117 17.09 8.29 -6.09
C GLY A 117 15.64 8.16 -6.55
N TRP A 118 15.18 9.22 -7.20
CA TRP A 118 13.84 9.37 -7.72
C TRP A 118 13.88 9.99 -9.13
N GLY A 119 12.86 9.72 -9.95
CA GLY A 119 12.71 10.38 -11.26
C GLY A 119 12.91 9.48 -12.48
N SER A 120 13.22 8.20 -12.31
CA SER A 120 13.23 7.23 -13.39
C SER A 120 12.47 5.96 -13.03
N ILE A 121 11.96 5.23 -14.04
CA ILE A 121 11.30 3.94 -13.82
C ILE A 121 12.23 2.96 -13.10
N ARG A 122 13.50 2.95 -13.44
CA ARG A 122 14.49 2.06 -12.82
C ARG A 122 14.65 2.29 -11.31
N THR A 123 14.54 3.55 -10.86
CA THR A 123 14.65 3.88 -9.42
C THR A 123 13.41 3.50 -8.63
N MET A 124 12.26 3.26 -9.30
CA MET A 124 10.99 2.95 -8.64
C MET A 124 10.72 1.44 -8.54
N ILE A 125 11.30 0.63 -9.44
CA ILE A 125 11.01 -0.81 -9.52
C ILE A 125 11.39 -1.51 -8.21
N LEU A 126 12.63 -1.35 -7.76
CA LEU A 126 13.16 -2.07 -6.60
C LEU A 126 12.46 -1.65 -5.28
N PRO A 127 12.30 -0.35 -4.97
CA PRO A 127 11.55 0.09 -3.79
C PRO A 127 10.08 -0.36 -3.83
N GLY A 128 9.42 -0.22 -4.99
CA GLY A 128 8.02 -0.64 -5.16
C GLY A 128 7.86 -2.16 -5.01
N PHE A 129 8.78 -2.95 -5.57
CA PHE A 129 8.80 -4.40 -5.37
C PHE A 129 8.98 -4.76 -3.90
N CYS A 130 9.96 -4.14 -3.22
CA CYS A 130 10.22 -4.36 -1.81
C CYS A 130 8.99 -4.05 -0.94
N LEU A 131 8.38 -2.89 -1.15
CA LEU A 131 7.18 -2.48 -0.42
C LEU A 131 6.00 -3.41 -0.72
N GLY A 132 5.81 -3.80 -1.98
CA GLY A 132 4.72 -4.66 -2.43
C GLY A 132 4.83 -6.12 -1.99
N LEU A 133 6.03 -6.62 -1.68
CA LEU A 133 6.29 -8.05 -1.45
C LEU A 133 5.52 -8.62 -0.26
N VAL A 134 5.43 -7.88 0.85
CA VAL A 134 4.66 -8.29 2.03
C VAL A 134 3.17 -8.39 1.71
N PHE A 135 2.64 -7.41 1.00
CA PHE A 135 1.24 -7.42 0.57
C PHE A 135 0.97 -8.51 -0.48
N ALA A 136 1.93 -8.79 -1.37
CA ALA A 136 1.87 -9.92 -2.29
C ALA A 136 1.72 -11.25 -1.55
N ALA A 137 2.43 -11.42 -0.45
CA ALA A 137 2.37 -12.62 0.38
C ALA A 137 0.98 -12.80 1.03
N TYR A 138 0.38 -11.73 1.56
CA TYR A 138 -1.00 -11.75 2.07
C TYR A 138 -2.00 -12.04 0.96
N ILE A 139 -1.92 -11.34 -0.17
CA ILE A 139 -2.80 -11.53 -1.33
C ILE A 139 -2.68 -12.95 -1.88
N SER A 140 -1.48 -13.54 -1.92
CA SER A 140 -1.27 -14.92 -2.35
C SER A 140 -2.03 -15.91 -1.47
N ARG A 141 -2.00 -15.74 -0.15
CA ARG A 141 -2.74 -16.59 0.79
C ARG A 141 -4.25 -16.44 0.63
N LEU A 142 -4.75 -15.20 0.53
CA LEU A 142 -6.17 -14.91 0.33
C LEU A 142 -6.66 -15.48 -1.00
N THR A 143 -5.92 -15.26 -2.09
CA THR A 143 -6.23 -15.80 -3.40
C THR A 143 -6.28 -17.33 -3.37
N ARG A 144 -5.29 -17.97 -2.74
CA ARG A 144 -5.26 -19.43 -2.62
C ARG A 144 -6.50 -19.96 -1.89
N THR A 145 -6.83 -19.39 -0.73
CA THR A 145 -7.99 -19.82 0.06
C THR A 145 -9.30 -19.61 -0.71
N GLY A 146 -9.52 -18.41 -1.23
CA GLY A 146 -10.72 -18.11 -2.00
C GLY A 146 -10.87 -18.95 -3.27
N MET A 147 -9.77 -19.24 -3.97
CA MET A 147 -9.78 -20.13 -5.12
C MET A 147 -10.13 -21.58 -4.75
N LEU A 148 -9.62 -22.09 -3.63
CA LEU A 148 -9.96 -23.44 -3.16
C LEU A 148 -11.43 -23.55 -2.78
N GLU A 149 -11.98 -22.52 -2.13
CA GLU A 149 -13.41 -22.45 -1.80
C GLU A 149 -14.27 -22.35 -3.08
N ALA A 150 -13.91 -21.46 -4.00
CA ALA A 150 -14.63 -21.30 -5.25
C ALA A 150 -14.64 -22.59 -6.09
N LEU A 151 -13.50 -23.27 -6.19
CA LEU A 151 -13.37 -24.53 -6.94
C LEU A 151 -14.17 -25.70 -6.34
N SER A 152 -14.56 -25.63 -5.08
CA SER A 152 -15.39 -26.66 -4.41
C SER A 152 -16.90 -26.45 -4.57
N GLN A 153 -17.34 -25.34 -5.17
CA GLN A 153 -18.76 -24.99 -5.32
C GLN A 153 -19.47 -25.85 -6.37
N GLU A 154 -20.76 -26.13 -6.16
CA GLU A 154 -21.58 -26.98 -7.04
C GLU A 154 -21.67 -26.46 -8.50
N HIS A 155 -21.69 -25.15 -8.69
CA HIS A 155 -21.72 -24.58 -10.02
C HIS A 155 -20.45 -24.86 -10.84
N ILE A 156 -19.30 -25.05 -10.17
CA ILE A 156 -18.04 -25.46 -10.80
C ILE A 156 -18.12 -26.94 -11.25
N ILE A 157 -18.68 -27.79 -10.42
CA ILE A 157 -18.92 -29.22 -10.76
C ILE A 157 -19.84 -29.29 -11.98
N THR A 158 -20.92 -28.50 -11.98
CA THR A 158 -21.83 -28.40 -13.11
C THR A 158 -21.16 -27.91 -14.40
N ALA A 159 -20.25 -26.92 -14.28
CA ALA A 159 -19.53 -26.40 -15.44
C ALA A 159 -18.60 -27.48 -16.06
N HIS A 160 -17.92 -28.27 -15.22
CA HIS A 160 -17.13 -29.42 -15.67
C HIS A 160 -18.02 -30.51 -16.33
N ALA A 161 -19.15 -30.82 -15.73
CA ALA A 161 -20.10 -31.81 -16.30
C ALA A 161 -20.65 -31.39 -17.67
N LYS A 162 -20.75 -30.08 -17.94
CA LYS A 162 -21.11 -29.53 -19.26
C LYS A 162 -19.98 -29.55 -20.28
N GLY A 163 -18.81 -30.09 -19.93
CA GLY A 163 -17.65 -30.23 -20.84
C GLY A 163 -16.86 -28.92 -21.06
N LEU A 164 -17.02 -27.91 -20.21
CA LEU A 164 -16.26 -26.68 -20.33
C LEU A 164 -14.77 -26.95 -20.05
N SER A 165 -13.89 -26.30 -20.82
CA SER A 165 -12.45 -26.45 -20.63
C SER A 165 -12.01 -25.98 -19.25
N PRO A 166 -10.97 -26.58 -18.61
CA PRO A 166 -10.50 -26.17 -17.29
C PRO A 166 -10.14 -24.67 -17.21
N ARG A 167 -9.57 -24.13 -18.30
CA ARG A 167 -9.22 -22.69 -18.39
C ARG A 167 -10.48 -21.82 -18.32
N THR A 168 -11.55 -22.20 -19.02
CA THR A 168 -12.83 -21.46 -19.01
C THR A 168 -13.47 -21.51 -17.63
N VAL A 169 -13.46 -22.68 -16.98
CA VAL A 169 -13.99 -22.86 -15.62
C VAL A 169 -13.24 -21.96 -14.63
N ILE A 170 -11.91 -21.97 -14.67
CA ILE A 170 -11.10 -21.12 -13.79
C ILE A 170 -11.37 -19.63 -14.03
N MET A 171 -11.25 -19.17 -15.30
CA MET A 171 -11.28 -17.74 -15.61
C MET A 171 -12.68 -17.11 -15.50
N ARG A 172 -13.73 -17.85 -15.85
CA ARG A 172 -15.10 -17.32 -15.88
C ARG A 172 -15.93 -17.66 -14.65
N HIS A 173 -15.65 -18.78 -14.00
CA HIS A 173 -16.48 -19.28 -12.91
C HIS A 173 -15.81 -19.23 -11.55
N ALA A 174 -14.55 -19.70 -11.43
CA ALA A 174 -13.88 -19.76 -10.14
C ALA A 174 -13.23 -18.43 -9.73
N LEU A 175 -12.59 -17.72 -10.68
CA LEU A 175 -11.78 -16.53 -10.37
C LEU A 175 -12.62 -15.41 -9.74
N LYS A 176 -13.85 -15.18 -10.22
CA LYS A 176 -14.73 -14.12 -9.71
C LYS A 176 -15.01 -14.31 -8.21
N GLY A 177 -15.42 -15.51 -7.80
CA GLY A 177 -15.65 -15.80 -6.38
C GLY A 177 -14.36 -15.90 -5.58
N GLY A 178 -13.32 -16.51 -6.20
CA GLY A 178 -12.03 -16.74 -5.55
C GLY A 178 -11.23 -15.46 -5.21
N LEU A 179 -11.51 -14.33 -5.87
CA LEU A 179 -10.87 -13.05 -5.62
C LEU A 179 -11.63 -12.15 -4.64
N LEU A 180 -12.84 -12.50 -4.21
CA LEU A 180 -13.61 -11.68 -3.25
C LEU A 180 -12.81 -11.35 -1.98
N PRO A 181 -12.10 -12.31 -1.33
CA PRO A 181 -11.30 -12.00 -0.15
C PRO A 181 -10.14 -11.02 -0.43
N VAL A 182 -9.62 -11.03 -1.68
CA VAL A 182 -8.57 -10.07 -2.09
C VAL A 182 -9.16 -8.68 -2.22
N VAL A 183 -10.34 -8.54 -2.83
CA VAL A 183 -11.01 -7.24 -2.98
C VAL A 183 -11.27 -6.61 -1.61
N SER A 184 -11.77 -7.39 -0.64
CA SER A 184 -11.97 -6.91 0.75
C SER A 184 -10.67 -6.47 1.43
N TYR A 185 -9.54 -7.06 1.04
CA TYR A 185 -8.24 -6.73 1.60
C TYR A 185 -7.60 -5.49 0.95
N LEU A 186 -8.07 -5.01 -0.21
CA LEU A 186 -7.45 -3.88 -0.91
C LEU A 186 -7.43 -2.59 -0.09
N GLY A 187 -8.45 -2.32 0.73
CA GLY A 187 -8.49 -1.15 1.59
C GLY A 187 -7.37 -1.15 2.63
N PRO A 188 -7.35 -2.14 3.52
CA PRO A 188 -6.26 -2.30 4.48
C PRO A 188 -4.88 -2.36 3.82
N ALA A 189 -4.75 -3.01 2.64
CA ALA A 189 -3.50 -3.09 1.91
C ALA A 189 -3.05 -1.71 1.41
N THR A 190 -3.96 -0.92 0.82
CA THR A 190 -3.64 0.43 0.32
C THR A 190 -3.23 1.35 1.48
N ALA A 191 -3.98 1.33 2.58
CA ALA A 191 -3.64 2.06 3.79
C ALA A 191 -2.26 1.65 4.34
N GLY A 192 -2.00 0.34 4.40
CA GLY A 192 -0.73 -0.22 4.85
C GLY A 192 0.45 0.13 3.93
N ILE A 193 0.25 0.15 2.62
CA ILE A 193 1.27 0.56 1.64
C ILE A 193 1.64 2.04 1.85
N LEU A 194 0.65 2.92 1.99
CA LEU A 194 0.90 4.34 2.20
C LEU A 194 1.65 4.62 3.50
N THR A 195 1.26 3.96 4.59
CA THR A 195 1.94 4.10 5.89
C THR A 195 3.26 3.33 5.96
N GLY A 196 3.34 2.17 5.32
CA GLY A 196 4.54 1.33 5.26
C GLY A 196 5.65 1.89 4.36
N SER A 197 5.34 2.87 3.50
CA SER A 197 6.33 3.51 2.64
C SER A 197 7.39 4.33 3.40
N LEU A 198 7.10 4.77 4.63
CA LEU A 198 7.99 5.59 5.47
C LEU A 198 9.43 5.06 5.53
N VAL A 199 9.57 3.78 5.85
CA VAL A 199 10.89 3.13 6.00
C VAL A 199 11.55 2.91 4.66
N ILE A 200 10.78 2.47 3.66
CA ILE A 200 11.28 2.20 2.30
C ILE A 200 11.72 3.49 1.62
N GLU A 201 10.94 4.57 1.73
CA GLU A 201 11.32 5.88 1.21
C GLU A 201 12.64 6.36 1.81
N ARG A 202 12.85 6.13 3.12
CA ARG A 202 14.08 6.49 3.80
C ARG A 202 15.29 5.68 3.33
N ILE A 203 15.13 4.36 3.19
CA ILE A 203 16.21 3.45 2.76
C ILE A 203 16.65 3.75 1.33
N PHE A 204 15.70 4.00 0.43
CA PHE A 204 15.96 4.24 -0.99
C PHE A 204 16.14 5.73 -1.33
N PHE A 205 16.20 6.62 -0.33
CA PHE A 205 16.34 8.07 -0.50
C PHE A 205 15.29 8.67 -1.45
N ILE A 206 14.05 8.23 -1.33
CA ILE A 206 12.91 8.74 -2.10
C ILE A 206 12.35 9.97 -1.37
N PRO A 207 12.19 11.13 -2.04
CA PRO A 207 11.70 12.36 -1.42
C PRO A 207 10.18 12.36 -1.26
N GLY A 208 9.62 11.29 -0.69
CA GLY A 208 8.21 11.14 -0.40
C GLY A 208 7.82 11.69 0.97
N THR A 209 6.52 11.74 1.24
CA THR A 209 5.95 12.28 2.48
C THR A 209 6.45 11.52 3.72
N GLY A 210 6.67 10.22 3.59
CA GLY A 210 7.21 9.39 4.66
C GLY A 210 8.63 9.78 5.06
N SER A 211 9.48 10.09 4.08
CA SER A 211 10.85 10.56 4.33
C SER A 211 10.85 11.89 5.08
N TYR A 212 9.95 12.82 4.73
CA TYR A 212 9.77 14.09 5.45
C TYR A 212 9.22 13.88 6.84
N PHE A 213 8.28 12.94 7.05
CA PHE A 213 7.76 12.59 8.37
C PHE A 213 8.88 12.11 9.31
N VAL A 214 9.69 11.15 8.88
CA VAL A 214 10.82 10.64 9.68
C VAL A 214 11.82 11.76 9.99
N ASN A 215 12.15 12.59 9.00
CA ASN A 215 13.05 13.73 9.21
C ASN A 215 12.47 14.77 10.18
N SER A 216 11.15 15.03 10.13
CA SER A 216 10.50 15.98 11.03
C SER A 216 10.55 15.51 12.47
N ALA A 217 10.38 14.21 12.72
CA ALA A 217 10.50 13.62 14.05
C ALA A 217 11.94 13.76 14.60
N ILE A 218 12.95 13.45 13.78
CA ILE A 218 14.36 13.55 14.17
C ILE A 218 14.76 15.01 14.43
N ASN A 219 14.30 15.94 13.59
CA ASN A 219 14.67 17.36 13.66
C ASN A 219 13.74 18.21 14.55
N ARG A 220 12.77 17.58 15.23
CA ARG A 220 11.79 18.24 16.11
C ARG A 220 10.93 19.30 15.39
N ASP A 221 10.64 19.06 14.12
CA ASP A 221 9.70 19.88 13.35
C ASP A 221 8.27 19.40 13.63
N TYR A 222 7.71 19.91 14.73
CA TYR A 222 6.38 19.44 15.21
C TYR A 222 5.25 19.79 14.26
N THR A 223 5.30 20.93 13.57
CA THR A 223 4.25 21.33 12.63
C THR A 223 4.20 20.40 11.43
N LEU A 224 5.36 20.05 10.85
CA LEU A 224 5.45 19.10 9.75
C LEU A 224 5.04 17.69 10.20
N ALA A 225 5.53 17.23 11.37
CA ALA A 225 5.15 15.91 11.89
C ALA A 225 3.64 15.78 12.11
N MET A 226 3.00 16.80 12.73
CA MET A 226 1.55 16.81 12.95
C MET A 226 0.77 16.89 11.65
N GLY A 227 1.18 17.76 10.71
CA GLY A 227 0.53 17.91 9.41
C GLY A 227 0.54 16.59 8.62
N VAL A 228 1.67 15.90 8.56
CA VAL A 228 1.76 14.60 7.89
C VAL A 228 0.95 13.52 8.62
N THR A 229 0.92 13.54 9.96
CA THR A 229 0.09 12.60 10.74
C THR A 229 -1.39 12.78 10.42
N ILE A 230 -1.88 14.03 10.42
CA ILE A 230 -3.27 14.33 10.08
C ILE A 230 -3.58 13.89 8.64
N LEU A 231 -2.70 14.21 7.69
CA LEU A 231 -2.84 13.79 6.31
C LEU A 231 -2.98 12.28 6.19
N TYR A 232 -2.06 11.51 6.78
CA TYR A 232 -2.13 10.05 6.73
C TYR A 232 -3.39 9.50 7.40
N THR A 233 -3.80 10.08 8.52
CA THR A 233 -5.05 9.70 9.20
C THR A 233 -6.25 9.88 8.26
N VAL A 234 -6.38 11.06 7.65
CA VAL A 234 -7.46 11.35 6.70
C VAL A 234 -7.40 10.40 5.50
N LEU A 235 -6.21 10.17 4.93
CA LEU A 235 -6.05 9.24 3.79
C LEU A 235 -6.45 7.81 4.14
N VAL A 236 -6.00 7.28 5.28
CA VAL A 236 -6.33 5.92 5.73
C VAL A 236 -7.83 5.76 5.93
N TYR A 237 -8.48 6.68 6.64
CA TYR A 237 -9.93 6.61 6.86
C TYR A 237 -10.71 6.77 5.55
N SER A 238 -10.31 7.70 4.67
CA SER A 238 -10.98 7.91 3.39
C SER A 238 -10.85 6.69 2.48
N LEU A 239 -9.68 6.08 2.41
CA LEU A 239 -9.44 4.88 1.60
C LEU A 239 -10.21 3.67 2.13
N ASN A 240 -10.26 3.47 3.45
CA ASN A 240 -11.08 2.41 4.03
C ASN A 240 -12.55 2.61 3.71
N LEU A 241 -13.08 3.84 3.90
CA LEU A 241 -14.46 4.17 3.58
C LEU A 241 -14.79 3.90 2.09
N VAL A 242 -13.89 4.28 1.18
CA VAL A 242 -14.08 4.02 -0.27
C VAL A 242 -14.14 2.51 -0.55
N VAL A 243 -13.28 1.72 0.09
CA VAL A 243 -13.28 0.27 -0.10
C VAL A 243 -14.52 -0.38 0.52
N ASP A 244 -14.97 0.07 1.69
CA ASP A 244 -16.20 -0.42 2.31
C ASP A 244 -17.43 -0.14 1.43
N LEU A 245 -17.50 1.04 0.80
CA LEU A 245 -18.53 1.38 -0.18
C LEU A 245 -18.45 0.49 -1.42
N ILE A 246 -17.26 0.26 -1.97
CA ILE A 246 -17.07 -0.65 -3.12
C ILE A 246 -17.47 -2.07 -2.74
N TYR A 247 -17.12 -2.52 -1.54
CA TYR A 247 -17.45 -3.84 -1.05
C TYR A 247 -18.97 -4.05 -0.94
N THR A 248 -19.68 -3.09 -0.39
CA THR A 248 -21.15 -3.08 -0.30
C THR A 248 -21.82 -3.14 -1.68
N LEU A 249 -21.22 -2.47 -2.69
CA LEU A 249 -21.72 -2.52 -4.08
C LEU A 249 -21.46 -3.87 -4.76
N LEU A 250 -20.39 -4.58 -4.39
CA LEU A 250 -20.02 -5.87 -4.98
C LEU A 250 -20.78 -7.05 -4.37
N ASP A 251 -21.11 -6.98 -3.08
CA ASP A 251 -21.88 -7.99 -2.38
C ASP A 251 -23.09 -7.37 -1.65
N PRO A 252 -24.26 -7.26 -2.32
CA PRO A 252 -25.46 -6.67 -1.76
C PRO A 252 -26.08 -7.48 -0.61
N ARG A 253 -25.50 -8.63 -0.24
CA ARG A 253 -25.96 -9.46 0.91
C ARG A 253 -25.44 -8.95 2.26
N ILE A 254 -24.48 -8.03 2.25
CA ILE A 254 -23.94 -7.42 3.46
C ILE A 254 -24.75 -6.15 3.74
N SER A 255 -25.67 -6.21 4.70
CA SER A 255 -26.30 -5.00 5.23
C SER A 255 -25.32 -4.34 6.22
N LEU A 256 -25.24 -3.01 6.20
CA LEU A 256 -24.41 -2.21 7.12
C LEU A 256 -24.95 -2.22 8.57
N GLU A 257 -25.97 -3.04 8.86
CA GLU A 257 -26.67 -3.08 10.16
C GLU A 257 -26.09 -4.11 11.15
N ASP A 258 -25.12 -4.93 10.75
CA ASP A 258 -24.53 -5.99 11.60
C ASP A 258 -23.12 -5.65 12.12
N GLY A 259 -22.78 -4.38 12.31
CA GLY A 259 -21.50 -3.92 12.86
C GLY A 259 -21.63 -3.20 14.20
#